data_825a1da2d9016c862f7bafcf3c740cff
#
_entry.id   825a1da2d9016c862f7bafcf3c740cff
#
_cell.length_a   1.000
_cell.length_b   1.000
_cell.length_c   1.000
_cell.angle_alpha   90.00
_cell.angle_beta   90.00
_cell.angle_gamma   90.00
#
_symmetry.space_group_name_H-M   'P 1'
#
loop_
_entity.id
_entity.type
_entity.pdbx_description
1 polymer ?
#
loop_
_entity_poly.entity_id
_entity_poly.type
_entity_poly.pdbx_seq_one_letter_code
_entity_poly.pdbx_strand_id
1 'polypeptide(L)'
;MAQYTTDCIYLYDPSKQETEEVRKCFEELQYTIKLFKQHGLKRPFNNTQTLVSVELKNGIIEMITISAYGFAINTWYEWKQKNYPSLRIAVDSSEPSMELYERYVEDNFFDDEPTLVINVYDNLGEYVDSVGGFVKLDDIDRLYQIADYLYPEKGEELNDCTVAQLCELIRDHENVDFNSYIINHIE
;
A
#
# COMPACT_ATOMS: atom_id res chain seq x y z
N MET A 1 -19.89 14.70 -3.07
CA MET A 1 -19.16 14.06 -1.95
C MET A 1 -17.70 14.38 -2.10
N ALA A 2 -16.99 14.73 -1.03
CA ALA A 2 -15.55 14.93 -1.12
C ALA A 2 -14.90 13.57 -1.34
N GLN A 3 -14.08 13.46 -2.38
CA GLN A 3 -13.27 12.27 -2.63
C GLN A 3 -12.06 12.33 -1.71
N TYR A 4 -11.82 11.27 -0.97
CA TYR A 4 -10.64 11.11 -0.13
C TYR A 4 -9.83 9.93 -0.63
N THR A 5 -8.56 10.19 -0.89
CA THR A 5 -7.58 9.16 -1.27
C THR A 5 -6.78 8.79 -0.04
N THR A 6 -6.62 7.52 0.21
CA THR A 6 -5.67 7.00 1.20
C THR A 6 -4.38 6.65 0.50
N ASP A 7 -3.29 7.24 0.94
CA ASP A 7 -1.96 6.99 0.41
C ASP A 7 -1.11 6.27 1.48
N CYS A 8 -0.58 5.09 1.13
CA CYS A 8 0.46 4.42 1.88
C CYS A 8 1.80 4.77 1.25
N ILE A 9 2.65 5.46 1.99
CA ILE A 9 3.91 6.02 1.50
C ILE A 9 5.05 5.28 2.16
N TYR A 10 6.01 4.85 1.35
CA TYR A 10 7.19 4.13 1.79
C TYR A 10 8.43 4.95 1.48
N LEU A 11 9.25 5.21 2.51
CA LEU A 11 10.58 5.81 2.36
C LEU A 11 11.64 4.81 2.81
N TYR A 12 12.68 4.65 2.02
CA TYR A 12 13.73 3.67 2.29
C TYR A 12 15.07 4.09 1.71
N ASP A 13 16.13 3.53 2.28
CA ASP A 13 17.45 3.57 1.66
C ASP A 13 17.56 2.47 0.58
N PRO A 14 18.11 2.76 -0.61
CA PRO A 14 18.29 1.75 -1.66
C PRO A 14 19.10 0.52 -1.25
N SER A 15 19.92 0.63 -0.20
CA SER A 15 20.61 -0.52 0.39
C SER A 15 19.70 -1.45 1.18
N LYS A 16 18.41 -1.09 1.35
CA LYS A 16 17.41 -1.81 2.16
C LYS A 16 17.85 -2.00 3.61
N GLN A 17 18.60 -1.03 4.15
CA GLN A 17 19.08 -1.03 5.53
C GLN A 17 18.54 0.17 6.30
N GLU A 18 18.39 0.00 7.61
CA GLU A 18 18.10 1.11 8.49
C GLU A 18 19.36 1.96 8.65
N THR A 19 19.39 3.11 7.98
CA THR A 19 20.48 4.08 8.04
C THR A 19 20.15 5.21 9.02
N GLU A 20 21.17 5.98 9.39
CA GLU A 20 20.99 7.15 10.24
C GLU A 20 20.04 8.18 9.59
N GLU A 21 20.06 8.29 8.26
CA GLU A 21 19.16 9.18 7.51
C GLU A 21 17.70 8.70 7.59
N VAL A 22 17.45 7.40 7.43
CA VAL A 22 16.11 6.80 7.62
C VAL A 22 15.62 7.05 9.04
N ARG A 23 16.46 6.81 10.05
CA ARG A 23 16.10 7.03 11.45
C ARG A 23 15.77 8.48 11.76
N LYS A 24 16.59 9.41 11.27
CA LYS A 24 16.37 10.84 11.44
C LYS A 24 15.06 11.28 10.78
N CYS A 25 14.81 10.84 9.56
CA CYS A 25 13.55 11.12 8.85
C CYS A 25 12.35 10.61 9.65
N PHE A 26 12.41 9.38 10.15
CA PHE A 26 11.37 8.81 10.97
C PHE A 26 11.09 9.62 12.24
N GLU A 27 12.13 10.02 12.97
CA GLU A 27 11.99 10.83 14.19
C GLU A 27 11.34 12.20 13.91
N GLU A 28 11.72 12.86 12.82
CA GLU A 28 11.13 14.14 12.40
C GLU A 28 9.64 13.98 12.02
N LEU A 29 9.28 12.91 11.33
CA LEU A 29 7.89 12.61 10.98
C LEU A 29 7.05 12.29 12.23
N GLN A 30 7.57 11.49 13.14
CA GLN A 30 6.93 11.21 14.43
C GLN A 30 6.72 12.48 15.26
N TYR A 31 7.73 13.34 15.31
CA TYR A 31 7.63 14.64 15.98
C TYR A 31 6.54 15.51 15.34
N THR A 32 6.47 15.55 14.02
CA THR A 32 5.44 16.28 13.27
C THR A 32 4.04 15.80 13.63
N ILE A 33 3.81 14.47 13.65
CA ILE A 33 2.52 13.90 14.08
C ILE A 33 2.16 14.33 15.50
N LYS A 34 3.13 14.29 16.41
CA LYS A 34 2.93 14.67 17.81
C LYS A 34 2.51 16.12 17.96
N LEU A 35 3.19 17.03 17.25
CA LEU A 35 2.85 18.45 17.24
C LEU A 35 1.45 18.70 16.66
N PHE A 36 1.11 17.99 15.60
CA PHE A 36 -0.18 18.07 14.94
C PHE A 36 -1.32 17.70 15.90
N LYS A 37 -1.15 16.58 16.61
CA LYS A 37 -2.14 16.09 17.59
C LYS A 37 -2.28 17.04 18.80
N GLN A 38 -1.19 17.70 19.20
CA GLN A 38 -1.18 18.57 20.40
C GLN A 38 -1.67 20.00 20.12
N HIS A 39 -1.35 20.57 18.97
CA HIS A 39 -1.50 22.02 18.73
C HIS A 39 -2.33 22.38 17.51
N GLY A 40 -2.79 21.41 16.71
CA GLY A 40 -3.55 21.67 15.49
C GLY A 40 -2.76 22.50 14.46
N LEU A 41 -1.43 22.36 14.45
CA LEU A 41 -0.55 23.14 13.59
C LEU A 41 -0.81 22.88 12.10
N LYS A 42 -0.50 23.88 11.27
CA LYS A 42 -0.61 23.74 9.81
C LYS A 42 0.20 22.54 9.34
N ARG A 43 -0.40 21.76 8.46
CA ARG A 43 0.20 20.56 7.87
C ARG A 43 1.48 20.91 7.14
N PRO A 44 2.57 20.13 7.28
CA PRO A 44 3.86 20.47 6.68
C PRO A 44 3.89 20.35 5.16
N PHE A 45 2.89 19.68 4.55
CA PHE A 45 2.88 19.36 3.12
C PHE A 45 1.96 20.31 2.35
N ASN A 46 0.65 20.09 2.46
CA ASN A 46 -0.35 21.01 1.92
C ASN A 46 -1.65 20.95 2.75
N ASN A 47 -2.59 21.83 2.43
CA ASN A 47 -3.82 21.96 3.21
C ASN A 47 -4.81 20.78 3.03
N THR A 48 -4.56 19.90 2.06
CA THR A 48 -5.44 18.79 1.71
C THR A 48 -4.98 17.44 2.26
N GLN A 49 -3.77 17.39 2.82
CA GLN A 49 -3.16 16.16 3.31
C GLN A 49 -3.22 16.06 4.84
N THR A 50 -3.51 14.87 5.33
CA THR A 50 -3.46 14.53 6.77
C THR A 50 -2.57 13.31 6.96
N LEU A 51 -1.47 13.48 7.68
CA LEU A 51 -0.62 12.36 8.10
C LEU A 51 -1.31 11.63 9.27
N VAL A 52 -1.64 10.37 9.08
CA VAL A 52 -2.40 9.54 10.04
C VAL A 52 -1.47 8.74 10.93
N SER A 53 -0.50 8.05 10.32
CA SER A 53 0.47 7.21 11.05
C SER A 53 1.83 7.21 10.36
N VAL A 54 2.86 6.89 11.14
CA VAL A 54 4.23 6.64 10.69
C VAL A 54 4.79 5.48 11.51
N GLU A 55 5.32 4.48 10.83
CA GLU A 55 5.97 3.32 11.43
C GLU A 55 7.32 3.06 10.75
N LEU A 56 8.28 2.55 11.50
CA LEU A 56 9.58 2.09 10.97
C LEU A 56 9.63 0.57 11.10
N LYS A 57 9.69 -0.12 9.96
CA LYS A 57 9.75 -1.60 9.90
C LYS A 57 10.84 -2.02 8.93
N ASN A 58 11.78 -2.82 9.41
CA ASN A 58 12.86 -3.39 8.58
C ASN A 58 13.64 -2.35 7.75
N GLY A 59 13.89 -1.16 8.33
CA GLY A 59 14.56 -0.06 7.64
C GLY A 59 13.70 0.71 6.63
N ILE A 60 12.41 0.42 6.56
CA ILE A 60 11.44 1.12 5.72
C ILE A 60 10.52 1.96 6.60
N ILE A 61 10.37 3.24 6.26
CA ILE A 61 9.36 4.10 6.88
C ILE A 61 8.05 3.90 6.12
N GLU A 62 7.04 3.40 6.81
CA GLU A 62 5.68 3.31 6.28
C GLU A 62 4.84 4.46 6.84
N MET A 63 4.20 5.23 5.98
CA MET A 63 3.32 6.33 6.34
C MET A 63 1.95 6.13 5.74
N ILE A 64 0.91 6.52 6.49
CA ILE A 64 -0.45 6.57 5.98
C ILE A 64 -0.91 8.02 6.01
N THR A 65 -1.38 8.50 4.85
CA THR A 65 -1.99 9.82 4.73
C THR A 65 -3.37 9.72 4.11
N ILE A 66 -4.20 10.71 4.41
CA ILE A 66 -5.48 10.93 3.75
C ILE A 66 -5.40 12.27 3.03
N SER A 67 -5.67 12.26 1.74
CA SER A 67 -5.68 13.43 0.88
C SER A 67 -7.10 13.75 0.42
N ALA A 68 -7.49 15.03 0.44
CA ALA A 68 -8.71 15.47 -0.21
C ALA A 68 -8.42 15.82 -1.69
N TYR A 69 -9.29 15.39 -2.58
CA TYR A 69 -9.23 15.72 -4.02
C TYR A 69 -8.07 15.11 -4.82
N GLY A 70 -7.59 13.93 -4.47
CA GLY A 70 -6.68 13.17 -5.30
C GLY A 70 -5.32 12.85 -4.65
N PHE A 71 -4.43 12.33 -5.48
CA PHE A 71 -3.15 11.77 -5.06
C PHE A 71 -2.16 12.85 -4.62
N ALA A 72 -1.47 12.59 -3.53
CA ALA A 72 -0.48 13.49 -2.93
C ALA A 72 0.96 13.22 -3.42
N ILE A 73 1.13 12.36 -4.43
CA ILE A 73 2.43 11.84 -4.86
C ILE A 73 3.47 12.95 -5.12
N ASN A 74 3.13 13.94 -5.93
CA ASN A 74 4.07 15.01 -6.28
C ASN A 74 4.55 15.79 -5.06
N THR A 75 3.64 16.08 -4.11
CA THR A 75 3.99 16.80 -2.88
C THR A 75 4.95 16.00 -2.01
N TRP A 76 4.71 14.69 -1.88
CA TRP A 76 5.59 13.81 -1.12
C TRP A 76 6.95 13.63 -1.79
N TYR A 77 6.97 13.48 -3.11
CA TYR A 77 8.19 13.38 -3.89
C TYR A 77 9.04 14.65 -3.77
N GLU A 78 8.46 15.83 -3.99
CA GLU A 78 9.16 17.10 -3.86
C GLU A 78 9.71 17.33 -2.44
N TRP A 79 8.91 16.99 -1.41
CA TRP A 79 9.35 17.08 -0.03
C TRP A 79 10.54 16.14 0.25
N LYS A 80 10.48 14.90 -0.22
CA LYS A 80 11.56 13.93 -0.09
C LYS A 80 12.81 14.40 -0.81
N GLN A 81 12.68 14.81 -2.04
CA GLN A 81 13.81 15.32 -2.83
C GLN A 81 14.52 16.51 -2.18
N LYS A 82 13.76 17.39 -1.55
CA LYS A 82 14.30 18.57 -0.87
C LYS A 82 15.03 18.22 0.43
N ASN A 83 14.51 17.28 1.21
CA ASN A 83 14.97 17.03 2.58
C ASN A 83 15.80 15.75 2.72
N TYR A 84 15.49 14.72 1.91
CA TYR A 84 16.09 13.38 1.98
C TYR A 84 16.34 12.82 0.57
N PRO A 85 17.20 13.47 -0.24
CA PRO A 85 17.40 13.10 -1.65
C PRO A 85 18.02 11.71 -1.85
N SER A 86 18.69 11.16 -0.85
CA SER A 86 19.27 9.82 -0.90
C SER A 86 18.25 8.71 -0.66
N LEU A 87 17.12 9.01 -0.01
CA LEU A 87 16.03 8.05 0.16
C LEU A 87 15.26 7.89 -1.15
N ARG A 88 14.61 6.72 -1.27
CA ARG A 88 13.66 6.43 -2.32
C ARG A 88 12.24 6.45 -1.78
N ILE A 89 11.28 6.69 -2.66
CA ILE A 89 9.87 6.74 -2.30
C ILE A 89 9.05 5.80 -3.20
N ALA A 90 8.09 5.15 -2.58
CA ALA A 90 6.99 4.51 -3.27
C ALA A 90 5.67 4.91 -2.62
N VAL A 91 4.61 5.00 -3.38
CA VAL A 91 3.28 5.41 -2.90
C VAL A 91 2.23 4.49 -3.48
N ASP A 92 1.44 3.91 -2.59
CA ASP A 92 0.23 3.18 -2.92
C ASP A 92 -0.96 4.07 -2.62
N SER A 93 -1.69 4.46 -3.65
CA SER A 93 -2.87 5.31 -3.53
C SER A 93 -4.13 4.51 -3.77
N SER A 94 -5.11 4.67 -2.90
CA SER A 94 -6.38 3.96 -3.01
C SER A 94 -7.59 4.86 -2.72
N GLU A 95 -8.63 4.66 -3.51
CA GLU A 95 -9.98 5.14 -3.25
C GLU A 95 -10.97 4.00 -3.46
N PRO A 96 -11.23 3.20 -2.43
CA PRO A 96 -12.04 1.98 -2.55
C PRO A 96 -13.46 2.22 -3.07
N SER A 97 -14.05 3.37 -2.76
CA SER A 97 -15.40 3.73 -3.22
C SER A 97 -15.53 3.92 -4.75
N MET A 98 -14.40 4.09 -5.43
CA MET A 98 -14.30 4.24 -6.89
C MET A 98 -13.50 3.10 -7.52
N GLU A 99 -13.12 2.09 -6.74
CA GLU A 99 -12.28 0.97 -7.20
C GLU A 99 -10.97 1.45 -7.86
N LEU A 100 -10.44 2.60 -7.37
CA LEU A 100 -9.21 3.18 -7.87
C LEU A 100 -8.06 2.78 -6.96
N TYR A 101 -7.05 2.18 -7.58
CA TYR A 101 -5.83 1.76 -6.90
C TYR A 101 -4.65 1.98 -7.84
N GLU A 102 -3.68 2.78 -7.40
CA GLU A 102 -2.51 3.10 -8.19
C GLU A 102 -1.24 2.99 -7.35
N ARG A 103 -0.16 2.54 -7.96
CA ARG A 103 1.18 2.52 -7.37
C ARG A 103 2.11 3.43 -8.14
N TYR A 104 2.85 4.25 -7.41
CA TYR A 104 3.92 5.10 -7.90
C TYR A 104 5.23 4.66 -7.26
N VAL A 105 6.25 4.41 -8.05
CA VAL A 105 7.54 3.93 -7.59
C VAL A 105 8.67 4.76 -8.16
N GLU A 106 9.65 5.08 -7.30
CA GLU A 106 10.95 5.62 -7.68
C GLU A 106 11.95 4.46 -7.68
N ASP A 107 12.47 4.08 -8.84
CA ASP A 107 13.27 2.87 -9.05
C ASP A 107 12.56 1.56 -8.58
N ASN A 108 12.94 0.42 -9.06
CA ASN A 108 12.31 -0.90 -8.95
C ASN A 108 12.24 -1.45 -7.51
N PHE A 109 11.50 -0.80 -6.63
CA PHE A 109 11.48 -1.15 -5.20
C PHE A 109 10.67 -2.41 -4.87
N PHE A 110 9.57 -2.63 -5.58
CA PHE A 110 8.63 -3.72 -5.30
C PHE A 110 8.51 -4.71 -6.47
N ASP A 111 9.57 -4.91 -7.24
CA ASP A 111 9.55 -5.76 -8.44
C ASP A 111 9.09 -7.21 -8.18
N ASP A 112 9.20 -7.67 -6.93
CA ASP A 112 8.87 -9.04 -6.54
C ASP A 112 7.51 -9.18 -5.84
N GLU A 113 6.79 -8.07 -5.59
CA GLU A 113 5.49 -8.13 -4.90
C GLU A 113 4.33 -8.03 -5.89
N PRO A 114 3.44 -9.03 -5.93
CA PRO A 114 2.26 -8.96 -6.77
C PRO A 114 1.36 -7.81 -6.31
N THR A 115 0.92 -7.02 -7.28
CA THR A 115 0.09 -5.83 -7.10
C THR A 115 -1.32 -6.17 -7.57
N LEU A 116 -2.21 -6.55 -6.65
CA LEU A 116 -3.49 -7.15 -7.01
C LEU A 116 -4.66 -6.48 -6.30
N VAL A 117 -5.78 -6.33 -7.01
CA VAL A 117 -7.11 -6.24 -6.42
C VAL A 117 -7.82 -7.54 -6.71
N ILE A 118 -8.34 -8.17 -5.67
CA ILE A 118 -9.13 -9.39 -5.77
C ILE A 118 -10.48 -9.06 -5.15
N ASN A 119 -11.55 -9.11 -5.96
CA ASN A 119 -12.91 -9.05 -5.49
C ASN A 119 -13.54 -10.43 -5.63
N VAL A 120 -14.10 -10.94 -4.55
CA VAL A 120 -14.72 -12.26 -4.47
C VAL A 120 -16.23 -12.10 -4.41
N TYR A 121 -16.92 -12.86 -5.24
CA TYR A 121 -18.38 -12.88 -5.32
C TYR A 121 -18.90 -14.30 -4.98
N ASP A 122 -20.10 -14.39 -4.49
CA ASP A 122 -20.78 -15.68 -4.32
C ASP A 122 -21.39 -16.19 -5.63
N ASN A 123 -22.01 -17.37 -5.58
CA ASN A 123 -22.65 -18.00 -6.75
C ASN A 123 -23.89 -17.23 -7.26
N LEU A 124 -24.35 -16.21 -6.54
CA LEU A 124 -25.45 -15.31 -6.93
C LEU A 124 -24.93 -14.00 -7.51
N GLY A 125 -23.59 -13.81 -7.54
CA GLY A 125 -22.94 -12.58 -7.98
C GLY A 125 -22.93 -11.47 -6.92
N GLU A 126 -23.25 -11.80 -5.66
CA GLU A 126 -23.17 -10.85 -4.56
C GLU A 126 -21.72 -10.77 -4.04
N TYR A 127 -21.28 -9.55 -3.72
CA TYR A 127 -19.95 -9.32 -3.17
C TYR A 127 -19.77 -9.97 -1.79
N VAL A 128 -18.71 -10.74 -1.63
CA VAL A 128 -18.40 -11.46 -0.38
C VAL A 128 -17.23 -10.81 0.34
N ASP A 129 -16.11 -10.60 -0.36
CA ASP A 129 -14.87 -10.10 0.23
C ASP A 129 -13.95 -9.47 -0.82
N SER A 130 -12.95 -8.71 -0.38
CA SER A 130 -11.90 -8.21 -1.23
C SER A 130 -10.54 -8.21 -0.53
N VAL A 131 -9.50 -8.45 -1.31
CA VAL A 131 -8.14 -8.05 -0.99
C VAL A 131 -7.82 -6.87 -1.88
N GLY A 132 -7.84 -5.70 -1.29
CA GLY A 132 -7.41 -4.47 -1.95
C GLY A 132 -5.99 -4.12 -1.49
N GLY A 133 -5.14 -3.75 -2.43
CA GLY A 133 -3.78 -3.34 -2.13
C GLY A 133 -2.74 -4.35 -2.61
N PHE A 134 -1.56 -4.21 -2.05
CA PHE A 134 -0.40 -4.99 -2.42
C PHE A 134 -0.38 -6.22 -1.54
N VAL A 135 -0.39 -7.38 -2.18
CA VAL A 135 -0.27 -8.64 -1.47
C VAL A 135 1.19 -8.77 -1.05
N LYS A 136 1.43 -8.52 0.23
CA LYS A 136 2.73 -8.77 0.86
C LYS A 136 2.85 -10.24 1.25
N LEU A 137 4.08 -10.70 1.50
CA LEU A 137 4.32 -12.07 2.00
C LEU A 137 3.60 -12.36 3.33
N ASP A 138 3.34 -11.33 4.14
CA ASP A 138 2.56 -11.42 5.38
C ASP A 138 1.04 -11.47 5.15
N ASP A 139 0.57 -11.20 3.94
CA ASP A 139 -0.85 -11.35 3.55
C ASP A 139 -1.20 -12.76 3.06
N ILE A 140 -0.27 -13.70 3.11
CA ILE A 140 -0.48 -15.09 2.64
C ILE A 140 -1.69 -15.75 3.33
N ASP A 141 -1.89 -15.48 4.62
CA ASP A 141 -3.02 -16.00 5.38
C ASP A 141 -4.37 -15.54 4.80
N ARG A 142 -4.42 -14.31 4.29
CA ARG A 142 -5.61 -13.77 3.65
C ARG A 142 -5.88 -14.41 2.30
N LEU A 143 -4.86 -14.58 1.48
CA LEU A 143 -4.96 -15.31 0.21
C LEU A 143 -5.38 -16.77 0.44
N TYR A 144 -4.81 -17.39 1.47
CA TYR A 144 -5.18 -18.72 1.88
C TYR A 144 -6.67 -18.82 2.23
N GLN A 145 -7.20 -17.90 3.06
CA GLN A 145 -8.63 -17.86 3.42
C GLN A 145 -9.52 -17.71 2.19
N ILE A 146 -9.15 -16.89 1.22
CA ILE A 146 -9.88 -16.73 -0.04
C ILE A 146 -9.82 -18.01 -0.87
N ALA A 147 -8.65 -18.60 -1.02
CA ALA A 147 -8.49 -19.85 -1.77
C ALA A 147 -9.28 -21.00 -1.13
N ASP A 148 -9.27 -21.11 0.19
CA ASP A 148 -10.04 -22.11 0.92
C ASP A 148 -11.57 -21.92 0.75
N TYR A 149 -12.02 -20.67 0.74
CA TYR A 149 -13.41 -20.33 0.46
C TYR A 149 -13.84 -20.74 -0.97
N LEU A 150 -12.97 -20.46 -1.97
CA LEU A 150 -13.25 -20.71 -3.38
C LEU A 150 -13.10 -22.20 -3.76
N TYR A 151 -12.20 -22.93 -3.10
CA TYR A 151 -11.83 -24.31 -3.38
C TYR A 151 -11.84 -25.17 -2.10
N PRO A 152 -13.00 -25.30 -1.43
CA PRO A 152 -13.07 -26.03 -0.16
C PRO A 152 -12.66 -27.50 -0.28
N GLU A 153 -12.72 -28.09 -1.49
CA GLU A 153 -12.29 -29.45 -1.76
C GLU A 153 -10.77 -29.64 -1.70
N LYS A 154 -9.97 -28.57 -1.83
CA LYS A 154 -8.51 -28.67 -1.77
C LYS A 154 -7.96 -28.76 -0.34
N GLY A 155 -8.67 -28.17 0.61
CA GLY A 155 -8.34 -28.30 2.03
C GLY A 155 -6.86 -28.07 2.35
N GLU A 156 -6.22 -29.06 2.98
CA GLU A 156 -4.82 -28.96 3.42
C GLU A 156 -3.79 -28.79 2.28
N GLU A 157 -4.14 -29.12 1.04
CA GLU A 157 -3.23 -28.93 -0.11
C GLU A 157 -2.86 -27.47 -0.31
N LEU A 158 -3.73 -26.54 0.11
CA LEU A 158 -3.48 -25.10 0.00
C LEU A 158 -2.37 -24.63 0.94
N ASN A 159 -2.09 -25.34 2.04
CA ASN A 159 -1.08 -24.97 3.03
C ASN A 159 0.34 -24.96 2.47
N ASP A 160 0.59 -25.75 1.45
CA ASP A 160 1.90 -25.85 0.80
C ASP A 160 2.06 -24.89 -0.38
N CYS A 161 1.02 -24.07 -0.69
CA CYS A 161 1.05 -23.14 -1.80
C CYS A 161 1.84 -21.87 -1.44
N THR A 162 2.62 -21.41 -2.40
CA THR A 162 3.25 -20.08 -2.36
C THR A 162 2.24 -18.97 -2.67
N VAL A 163 2.55 -17.73 -2.34
CA VAL A 163 1.73 -16.56 -2.71
C VAL A 163 1.40 -16.56 -4.21
N ALA A 164 2.39 -16.82 -5.06
CA ALA A 164 2.21 -16.86 -6.51
C ALA A 164 1.22 -17.96 -6.95
N GLN A 165 1.31 -19.13 -6.34
CA GLN A 165 0.40 -20.25 -6.64
C GLN A 165 -1.03 -19.97 -6.15
N LEU A 166 -1.19 -19.37 -4.97
CA LEU A 166 -2.50 -18.94 -4.48
C LEU A 166 -3.12 -17.88 -5.39
N CYS A 167 -2.34 -16.88 -5.80
CA CYS A 167 -2.81 -15.85 -6.73
C CYS A 167 -3.23 -16.44 -8.09
N GLU A 168 -2.46 -17.40 -8.63
CA GLU A 168 -2.79 -18.06 -9.89
C GLU A 168 -4.07 -18.87 -9.77
N LEU A 169 -4.22 -19.62 -8.66
CA LEU A 169 -5.42 -20.40 -8.37
C LEU A 169 -6.66 -19.52 -8.24
N ILE A 170 -6.55 -18.42 -7.49
CA ILE A 170 -7.66 -17.49 -7.26
C ILE A 170 -8.05 -16.78 -8.56
N ARG A 171 -7.08 -16.40 -9.40
CA ARG A 171 -7.31 -15.72 -10.68
C ARG A 171 -8.23 -16.48 -11.60
N ASP A 172 -8.10 -17.80 -11.64
CA ASP A 172 -8.81 -18.65 -12.60
C ASP A 172 -10.23 -18.99 -12.16
N HIS A 173 -10.64 -18.53 -10.95
CA HIS A 173 -11.99 -18.84 -10.45
C HIS A 173 -13.05 -17.90 -11.04
N GLU A 174 -14.18 -18.45 -11.48
CA GLU A 174 -15.27 -17.71 -12.14
C GLU A 174 -15.94 -16.64 -11.28
N ASN A 175 -15.87 -16.77 -9.94
CA ASN A 175 -16.47 -15.84 -8.98
C ASN A 175 -15.49 -14.77 -8.50
N VAL A 176 -14.37 -14.56 -9.21
CA VAL A 176 -13.34 -13.62 -8.84
C VAL A 176 -13.12 -12.59 -9.93
N ASP A 177 -13.19 -11.34 -9.56
CA ASP A 177 -12.65 -10.24 -10.37
C ASP A 177 -11.23 -9.95 -9.89
N PHE A 178 -10.26 -10.25 -10.75
CA PHE A 178 -8.85 -10.18 -10.47
C PHE A 178 -8.19 -9.12 -11.35
N ASN A 179 -7.89 -7.97 -10.77
CA ASN A 179 -7.28 -6.86 -11.47
C ASN A 179 -5.83 -6.64 -11.05
N SER A 180 -4.94 -6.45 -12.00
CA SER A 180 -3.59 -5.98 -11.73
C SER A 180 -3.55 -4.45 -11.70
N TYR A 181 -2.76 -3.88 -10.78
CA TYR A 181 -2.53 -2.44 -10.74
C TYR A 181 -1.64 -1.96 -11.88
N ILE A 182 -1.88 -0.70 -12.24
CA ILE A 182 -0.94 0.06 -13.05
C ILE A 182 0.18 0.56 -12.13
N ILE A 183 1.43 0.20 -12.46
CA ILE A 183 2.61 0.75 -11.79
C ILE A 183 3.02 1.99 -12.57
N ASN A 184 3.00 3.14 -11.92
CA ASN A 184 3.47 4.40 -12.48
C ASN A 184 4.88 4.68 -11.95
N HIS A 185 5.83 4.93 -12.84
CA HIS A 185 7.17 5.37 -12.46
C HIS A 185 7.19 6.88 -12.20
N ILE A 186 7.87 7.28 -11.14
CA ILE A 186 8.11 8.69 -10.82
C ILE A 186 9.33 9.14 -11.62
N GLU A 187 9.16 10.14 -12.49
CA GLU A 187 10.22 10.78 -13.28
C GLU A 187 10.94 11.88 -12.48
#